data_4f9662bbab179cdbb2a1aed39f338760
#
_entry.id   4f9662bbab179cdbb2a1aed39f338760
#
_cell.length_a   1.000
_cell.length_b   1.000
_cell.length_c   1.000
_cell.angle_alpha   90.00
_cell.angle_beta   90.00
_cell.angle_gamma   90.00
#
_symmetry.space_group_name_H-M   'P 1'
#
loop_
_entity.id
_entity.type
_entity.pdbx_description
1 polymer ?
#
loop_
_entity_poly.entity_id
_entity_poly.type
_entity_poly.pdbx_seq_one_letter_code
_entity_poly.pdbx_strand_id
1 'polypeptide(L)'
;EAAELKKSGNVQELVVMGCLSERYPEELKNEIPEIDRIFGSSDHRQIVSFLTGKEFSKDDPLFFRSLMTPGHYAYLKIAEGCDNGCSFCSIPLMRGLQKSRTIPDIMAEARRLADQGVREILVIAQDTTSYGWDFDKKVYLSDLLRELNTIDAIEWIRVHYAHPAHLAQRIIQAMADCDKVCSYLDMPIQHASDPILNSMRRGLGQEGIRDRIHRLKTAMPGLALRTTLIVGYPGETENDYNQLRDFVEEIRFDRLGIFTY
;
A
#
# COMPACT_ATOMS: atom_id res chain seq x y z
N GLU A 1 26.97 -1.90 12.88
CA GLU A 1 26.71 -2.92 13.91
C GLU A 1 26.78 -4.34 13.33
N ALA A 2 25.92 -4.75 12.35
CA ALA A 2 25.96 -6.11 11.78
C ALA A 2 27.30 -6.44 11.09
N ALA A 3 27.89 -5.48 10.37
CA ALA A 3 29.23 -5.61 9.78
C ALA A 3 30.33 -5.81 10.85
N GLU A 4 30.22 -5.15 11.99
CA GLU A 4 31.15 -5.33 13.11
C GLU A 4 31.02 -6.70 13.77
N LEU A 5 29.80 -7.23 13.92
CA LEU A 5 29.56 -8.59 14.38
C LEU A 5 30.18 -9.63 13.45
N LYS A 6 30.17 -9.39 12.14
CA LYS A 6 30.85 -10.25 11.18
C LYS A 6 32.38 -10.15 11.32
N LYS A 7 32.95 -8.95 11.42
CA LYS A 7 34.38 -8.75 11.63
C LYS A 7 34.88 -9.42 12.92
N SER A 8 34.07 -9.44 13.97
CA SER A 8 34.39 -10.09 15.24
C SER A 8 34.18 -11.60 15.25
N GLY A 9 33.69 -12.17 14.13
CA GLY A 9 33.45 -13.62 14.01
C GLY A 9 32.16 -14.11 14.68
N ASN A 10 31.31 -13.20 15.18
CA ASN A 10 30.02 -13.53 15.80
C ASN A 10 28.91 -13.82 14.78
N VAL A 11 29.09 -13.40 13.53
CA VAL A 11 28.19 -13.65 12.39
C VAL A 11 29.03 -14.19 11.24
N GLN A 12 28.62 -15.31 10.66
CA GLN A 12 29.32 -15.94 9.54
C GLN A 12 29.00 -15.27 8.21
N GLU A 13 27.72 -14.94 7.97
CA GLU A 13 27.25 -14.32 6.75
C GLU A 13 26.38 -13.10 7.06
N LEU A 14 26.58 -12.04 6.29
CA LEU A 14 25.78 -10.81 6.33
C LEU A 14 24.96 -10.70 5.04
N VAL A 15 23.65 -10.83 5.19
CA VAL A 15 22.69 -10.76 4.10
C VAL A 15 21.84 -9.51 4.24
N VAL A 16 21.71 -8.74 3.17
CA VAL A 16 20.89 -7.52 3.13
C VAL A 16 19.73 -7.70 2.16
N MET A 17 18.53 -7.32 2.57
CA MET A 17 17.35 -7.32 1.71
C MET A 17 16.45 -6.10 1.96
N GLY A 18 15.68 -5.72 0.97
CA GLY A 18 14.62 -4.71 1.11
C GLY A 18 14.64 -3.64 0.04
N CYS A 19 13.93 -2.52 0.30
CA CYS A 19 13.77 -1.45 -0.68
C CYS A 19 15.08 -0.69 -0.95
N LEU A 20 15.93 -0.52 0.05
CA LEU A 20 17.21 0.17 -0.12
C LEU A 20 18.17 -0.69 -0.94
N SER A 21 18.23 -1.98 -0.69
CA SER A 21 19.07 -2.92 -1.44
C SER A 21 18.57 -3.17 -2.88
N GLU A 22 17.29 -3.00 -3.14
CA GLU A 22 16.76 -2.98 -4.51
C GLU A 22 17.24 -1.74 -5.28
N ARG A 23 17.23 -0.58 -4.63
CA ARG A 23 17.52 0.69 -5.28
C ARG A 23 19.02 0.98 -5.44
N TYR A 24 19.83 0.59 -4.47
CA TYR A 24 21.24 0.94 -4.35
C TYR A 24 22.14 -0.27 -4.04
N PRO A 25 22.06 -1.38 -4.82
CA PRO A 25 22.81 -2.60 -4.51
C PRO A 25 24.34 -2.39 -4.59
N GLU A 26 24.80 -1.66 -5.62
CA GLU A 26 26.23 -1.44 -5.82
C GLU A 26 26.81 -0.47 -4.78
N GLU A 27 26.07 0.59 -4.45
CA GLU A 27 26.49 1.55 -3.42
C GLU A 27 26.58 0.86 -2.05
N LEU A 28 25.59 0.05 -1.69
CA LEU A 28 25.61 -0.71 -0.45
C LEU A 28 26.78 -1.67 -0.35
N LYS A 29 27.13 -2.35 -1.45
CA LYS A 29 28.27 -3.26 -1.50
C LYS A 29 29.60 -2.54 -1.39
N ASN A 30 29.69 -1.34 -1.97
CA ASN A 30 30.90 -0.51 -1.89
C ASN A 30 31.09 0.11 -0.51
N GLU A 31 30.01 0.59 0.11
CA GLU A 31 30.02 1.21 1.43
C GLU A 31 30.18 0.20 2.57
N ILE A 32 29.69 -1.03 2.37
CA ILE A 32 29.70 -2.11 3.36
C ILE A 32 30.27 -3.38 2.69
N PRO A 33 31.59 -3.50 2.53
CA PRO A 33 32.23 -4.64 1.86
C PRO A 33 31.99 -6.01 2.56
N GLU A 34 31.59 -5.98 3.83
CA GLU A 34 31.26 -7.17 4.63
C GLU A 34 29.97 -7.87 4.18
N ILE A 35 29.15 -7.24 3.31
CA ILE A 35 27.93 -7.86 2.80
C ILE A 35 28.28 -9.02 1.86
N ASP A 36 27.79 -10.22 2.18
CA ASP A 36 27.99 -11.42 1.35
C ASP A 36 26.97 -11.51 0.24
N ARG A 37 25.72 -11.16 0.55
CA ARG A 37 24.60 -11.26 -0.39
C ARG A 37 23.65 -10.07 -0.27
N ILE A 38 23.21 -9.59 -1.42
CA ILE A 38 22.20 -8.54 -1.54
C ILE A 38 21.00 -9.12 -2.28
N PHE A 39 19.81 -8.95 -1.71
CA PHE A 39 18.54 -9.33 -2.28
C PHE A 39 17.63 -8.13 -2.40
N GLY A 40 16.81 -8.12 -3.44
CA GLY A 40 15.81 -7.11 -3.65
C GLY A 40 14.58 -7.26 -2.75
N SER A 41 13.67 -6.33 -2.90
CA SER A 41 12.44 -6.27 -2.09
C SER A 41 11.46 -7.41 -2.37
N SER A 42 11.60 -8.09 -3.51
CA SER A 42 10.72 -9.18 -3.97
C SER A 42 11.37 -10.57 -3.90
N ASP A 43 12.61 -10.67 -3.46
CA ASP A 43 13.44 -11.89 -3.51
C ASP A 43 13.23 -12.86 -2.34
N HIS A 44 12.06 -12.83 -1.68
CA HIS A 44 11.78 -13.62 -0.47
C HIS A 44 12.10 -15.10 -0.63
N ARG A 45 11.81 -15.70 -1.80
CA ARG A 45 12.08 -17.12 -2.07
C ARG A 45 13.57 -17.42 -2.19
N GLN A 46 14.27 -16.54 -2.91
CA GLN A 46 15.72 -16.65 -3.10
C GLN A 46 16.44 -16.59 -1.75
N ILE A 47 15.99 -15.72 -0.84
CA ILE A 47 16.53 -15.63 0.51
C ILE A 47 16.24 -16.91 1.30
N VAL A 48 14.99 -17.39 1.30
CA VAL A 48 14.65 -18.62 2.02
C VAL A 48 15.43 -19.81 1.45
N SER A 49 15.54 -19.93 0.12
CA SER A 49 16.35 -20.97 -0.52
C SER A 49 17.82 -20.86 -0.14
N PHE A 50 18.38 -19.66 -0.12
CA PHE A 50 19.77 -19.41 0.30
C PHE A 50 20.01 -19.83 1.75
N LEU A 51 19.16 -19.38 2.68
CA LEU A 51 19.31 -19.66 4.11
C LEU A 51 19.05 -21.12 4.48
N THR A 52 18.20 -21.82 3.76
CA THR A 52 17.79 -23.20 4.08
C THR A 52 18.46 -24.25 3.21
N GLY A 53 19.11 -23.86 2.12
CA GLY A 53 19.65 -24.77 1.11
C GLY A 53 18.59 -25.57 0.35
N LYS A 54 17.30 -25.16 0.41
CA LYS A 54 16.18 -25.85 -0.24
C LYS A 54 15.56 -24.94 -1.30
N GLU A 55 15.17 -25.55 -2.42
CA GLU A 55 14.34 -24.84 -3.40
C GLU A 55 12.87 -24.94 -3.02
N PHE A 56 12.14 -23.83 -3.19
CA PHE A 56 10.71 -23.73 -2.89
C PHE A 56 9.92 -23.33 -4.13
N SER A 57 8.86 -24.08 -4.43
CA SER A 57 7.93 -23.75 -5.51
C SER A 57 6.91 -22.69 -5.10
N LYS A 58 6.19 -22.12 -6.09
CA LYS A 58 5.08 -21.17 -5.83
C LYS A 58 3.96 -21.77 -4.98
N ASP A 59 3.75 -23.05 -5.11
CA ASP A 59 2.64 -23.78 -4.51
C ASP A 59 3.01 -24.46 -3.19
N ASP A 60 4.24 -24.19 -2.70
CA ASP A 60 4.71 -24.79 -1.46
C ASP A 60 3.94 -24.22 -0.25
N PRO A 61 3.32 -25.10 0.60
CA PRO A 61 2.60 -24.68 1.80
C PRO A 61 3.43 -23.87 2.80
N LEU A 62 4.76 -23.98 2.75
CA LEU A 62 5.68 -23.19 3.58
C LEU A 62 5.67 -21.69 3.26
N PHE A 63 5.11 -21.29 2.10
CA PHE A 63 4.86 -19.88 1.80
C PHE A 63 3.66 -19.28 2.51
N PHE A 64 2.98 -20.06 3.33
CA PHE A 64 1.99 -19.51 4.22
C PHE A 64 2.68 -18.72 5.33
N ARG A 65 2.47 -17.42 5.34
CA ARG A 65 3.11 -16.53 6.32
C ARG A 65 2.65 -16.82 7.75
N SER A 66 3.56 -16.73 8.70
CA SER A 66 3.22 -16.61 10.11
C SER A 66 2.67 -15.21 10.37
N LEU A 67 1.52 -15.13 11.05
CA LEU A 67 0.93 -13.85 11.42
C LEU A 67 1.70 -13.24 12.60
N MET A 68 2.21 -12.03 12.41
CA MET A 68 2.80 -11.23 13.49
C MET A 68 1.80 -10.22 14.08
N THR A 69 0.60 -10.14 13.49
CA THR A 69 -0.52 -9.35 14.00
C THR A 69 -1.25 -10.12 15.10
N PRO A 70 -2.00 -9.45 15.99
CA PRO A 70 -2.99 -10.11 16.81
C PRO A 70 -3.92 -10.98 15.95
N GLY A 71 -4.36 -12.14 16.48
CA GLY A 71 -5.03 -13.16 15.70
C GLY A 71 -6.38 -12.76 15.06
N HIS A 72 -6.96 -11.63 15.49
CA HIS A 72 -8.26 -11.17 14.97
C HIS A 72 -8.18 -10.40 13.66
N TYR A 73 -7.01 -9.89 13.25
CA TYR A 73 -6.86 -9.17 11.97
C TYR A 73 -5.59 -9.56 11.22
N ALA A 74 -5.62 -9.39 9.89
CA ALA A 74 -4.45 -9.59 9.03
C ALA A 74 -4.44 -8.63 7.84
N TYR A 75 -3.24 -8.26 7.41
CA TYR A 75 -3.06 -7.53 6.14
C TYR A 75 -3.17 -8.49 4.97
N LEU A 76 -3.96 -8.14 3.97
CA LEU A 76 -4.11 -8.87 2.71
C LEU A 76 -3.56 -8.00 1.57
N LYS A 77 -2.36 -8.32 1.12
CA LYS A 77 -1.72 -7.60 0.01
C LYS A 77 -2.29 -8.07 -1.31
N ILE A 78 -2.90 -7.15 -2.07
CA ILE A 78 -3.58 -7.43 -3.33
C ILE A 78 -2.75 -7.11 -4.57
N ALA A 79 -1.77 -6.22 -4.43
CA ALA A 79 -0.82 -5.85 -5.48
C ALA A 79 0.52 -5.41 -4.88
N GLU A 80 1.57 -5.42 -5.69
CA GLU A 80 2.90 -4.89 -5.37
C GLU A 80 3.32 -3.92 -6.46
N GLY A 81 4.10 -2.88 -6.10
CA GLY A 81 4.54 -1.84 -7.03
C GLY A 81 3.46 -0.78 -7.32
N CYS A 82 3.80 0.22 -8.11
CA CYS A 82 2.92 1.36 -8.38
C CYS A 82 3.31 2.04 -9.69
N ASP A 83 2.31 2.32 -10.54
CA ASP A 83 2.51 3.02 -11.81
C ASP A 83 2.36 4.55 -11.68
N ASN A 84 2.04 5.04 -10.48
CA ASN A 84 1.92 6.47 -10.22
C ASN A 84 3.28 7.16 -10.28
N GLY A 85 3.39 8.17 -11.11
CA GLY A 85 4.61 8.98 -11.28
C GLY A 85 4.72 10.14 -10.29
N CYS A 86 4.25 9.98 -9.03
CA CYS A 86 4.32 11.03 -8.02
C CYS A 86 5.78 11.47 -7.79
N SER A 87 6.06 12.78 -7.92
CA SER A 87 7.43 13.31 -7.94
C SER A 87 8.20 13.20 -6.62
N PHE A 88 7.51 13.01 -5.51
CA PHE A 88 8.10 12.80 -4.18
C PHE A 88 8.28 11.31 -3.82
N CYS A 89 7.86 10.39 -4.69
CA CYS A 89 7.74 8.98 -4.33
C CYS A 89 8.78 8.12 -5.06
N SER A 90 9.50 7.30 -4.31
CA SER A 90 10.49 6.36 -4.84
C SER A 90 9.95 4.93 -5.03
N ILE A 91 8.68 4.69 -4.79
CA ILE A 91 8.10 3.33 -4.86
C ILE A 91 8.34 2.64 -6.20
N PRO A 92 8.13 3.27 -7.38
CA PRO A 92 8.40 2.62 -8.66
C PRO A 92 9.86 2.15 -8.82
N LEU A 93 10.81 2.88 -8.21
CA LEU A 93 12.25 2.54 -8.25
C LEU A 93 12.63 1.41 -7.29
N MET A 94 11.79 1.14 -6.27
CA MET A 94 12.07 0.16 -5.22
C MET A 94 11.20 -1.10 -5.30
N ARG A 95 9.97 -0.95 -5.80
CA ARG A 95 8.97 -2.02 -5.87
C ARG A 95 8.54 -2.34 -7.29
N GLY A 96 9.06 -1.58 -8.26
CA GLY A 96 8.70 -1.71 -9.67
C GLY A 96 7.30 -1.21 -10.00
N LEU A 97 6.88 -1.52 -11.22
CA LEU A 97 5.53 -1.25 -11.70
C LEU A 97 4.52 -2.17 -11.01
N GLN A 98 3.25 -1.74 -11.00
CA GLN A 98 2.20 -2.50 -10.37
C GLN A 98 2.05 -3.92 -10.94
N LYS A 99 1.96 -4.88 -10.03
CA LYS A 99 1.63 -6.29 -10.33
C LYS A 99 0.53 -6.74 -9.38
N SER A 100 -0.67 -6.85 -9.91
CA SER A 100 -1.85 -7.30 -9.17
C SER A 100 -1.86 -8.82 -9.03
N ARG A 101 -2.30 -9.31 -7.90
CA ARG A 101 -2.59 -10.72 -7.68
C ARG A 101 -3.98 -11.05 -8.24
N THR A 102 -4.17 -12.25 -8.73
CA THR A 102 -5.48 -12.67 -9.24
C THR A 102 -6.50 -12.80 -8.09
N ILE A 103 -7.79 -12.56 -8.39
CA ILE A 103 -8.87 -12.76 -7.40
C ILE A 103 -8.83 -14.17 -6.80
N PRO A 104 -8.72 -15.27 -7.56
CA PRO A 104 -8.63 -16.60 -6.98
C PRO A 104 -7.48 -16.79 -5.98
N ASP A 105 -6.30 -16.23 -6.26
CA ASP A 105 -5.14 -16.30 -5.36
C ASP A 105 -5.39 -15.50 -4.07
N ILE A 106 -5.94 -14.29 -4.17
CA ILE A 106 -6.30 -13.47 -3.01
C ILE A 106 -7.37 -14.16 -2.16
N MET A 107 -8.40 -14.72 -2.80
CA MET A 107 -9.48 -15.43 -2.11
C MET A 107 -8.99 -16.70 -1.40
N ALA A 108 -8.04 -17.42 -1.99
CA ALA A 108 -7.44 -18.58 -1.34
C ALA A 108 -6.70 -18.18 -0.05
N GLU A 109 -5.94 -17.08 -0.06
CA GLU A 109 -5.29 -16.55 1.13
C GLU A 109 -6.32 -16.04 2.15
N ALA A 110 -7.32 -15.26 1.72
CA ALA A 110 -8.33 -14.70 2.60
C ALA A 110 -9.13 -15.82 3.36
N ARG A 111 -9.48 -16.90 2.68
CA ARG A 111 -10.13 -18.06 3.31
C ARG A 111 -9.23 -18.74 4.34
N ARG A 112 -7.94 -18.95 4.03
CA ARG A 112 -6.98 -19.51 4.99
C ARG A 112 -6.83 -18.64 6.24
N LEU A 113 -6.80 -17.31 6.07
CA LEU A 113 -6.78 -16.38 7.20
C LEU A 113 -8.04 -16.49 8.05
N ALA A 114 -9.20 -16.58 7.40
CA ALA A 114 -10.48 -16.80 8.08
C ALA A 114 -10.51 -18.13 8.86
N ASP A 115 -9.98 -19.21 8.29
CA ASP A 115 -9.87 -20.53 8.95
C ASP A 115 -8.92 -20.47 10.17
N GLN A 116 -7.96 -19.54 10.20
CA GLN A 116 -7.09 -19.30 11.36
C GLN A 116 -7.69 -18.38 12.42
N GLY A 117 -8.93 -17.95 12.24
CA GLY A 117 -9.65 -17.11 13.20
C GLY A 117 -9.56 -15.62 12.95
N VAL A 118 -8.95 -15.18 11.83
CA VAL A 118 -8.96 -13.78 11.42
C VAL A 118 -10.39 -13.33 11.11
N ARG A 119 -10.79 -12.18 11.65
CA ARG A 119 -12.12 -11.58 11.48
C ARG A 119 -12.08 -10.29 10.68
N GLU A 120 -10.97 -9.57 10.71
CA GLU A 120 -10.76 -8.33 9.96
C GLU A 120 -9.64 -8.51 8.94
N ILE A 121 -9.92 -8.17 7.68
CA ILE A 121 -8.95 -8.10 6.60
C ILE A 121 -8.65 -6.64 6.26
N LEU A 122 -7.37 -6.27 6.35
CA LEU A 122 -6.88 -4.99 5.89
C LEU A 122 -6.33 -5.15 4.46
N VAL A 123 -7.10 -4.70 3.49
CA VAL A 123 -6.73 -4.73 2.06
C VAL A 123 -5.69 -3.66 1.79
N ILE A 124 -4.50 -4.07 1.35
CA ILE A 124 -3.34 -3.18 1.15
C ILE A 124 -2.71 -3.36 -0.23
N ALA A 125 -2.23 -2.25 -0.78
CA ALA A 125 -1.30 -2.12 -1.89
C ALA A 125 -0.64 -0.74 -1.79
N GLN A 126 0.27 -0.39 -2.68
CA GLN A 126 0.78 0.98 -2.81
C GLN A 126 -0.29 1.93 -3.37
N ASP A 127 -1.18 1.41 -4.21
CA ASP A 127 -2.43 2.03 -4.63
C ASP A 127 -3.48 0.93 -4.82
N THR A 128 -4.43 0.83 -3.90
CA THR A 128 -5.49 -0.20 -3.99
C THR A 128 -6.51 0.10 -5.09
N THR A 129 -6.71 1.39 -5.43
CA THR A 129 -7.72 1.81 -6.40
C THR A 129 -7.36 1.47 -7.84
N SER A 130 -6.08 1.24 -8.14
CA SER A 130 -5.59 0.78 -9.45
C SER A 130 -5.52 -0.74 -9.59
N TYR A 131 -5.96 -1.50 -8.58
CA TYR A 131 -5.95 -2.97 -8.63
C TYR A 131 -6.56 -3.52 -9.92
N GLY A 132 -5.82 -4.44 -10.55
CA GLY A 132 -6.23 -5.17 -11.76
C GLY A 132 -6.10 -4.38 -13.07
N TRP A 133 -5.56 -3.16 -13.05
CA TRP A 133 -5.33 -2.38 -14.28
C TRP A 133 -4.23 -2.95 -15.16
N ASP A 134 -3.33 -3.72 -14.57
CA ASP A 134 -2.23 -4.42 -15.24
C ASP A 134 -2.66 -5.75 -15.91
N PHE A 135 -3.89 -6.22 -15.70
CA PHE A 135 -4.39 -7.42 -16.38
C PHE A 135 -4.87 -7.12 -17.80
N ASP A 136 -4.66 -8.07 -18.73
CA ASP A 136 -5.19 -7.99 -20.10
C ASP A 136 -6.72 -7.83 -20.09
N LYS A 137 -7.40 -8.69 -19.34
CA LYS A 137 -8.83 -8.55 -19.03
C LYS A 137 -8.98 -7.76 -17.75
N LYS A 138 -9.37 -6.50 -17.87
CA LYS A 138 -9.51 -5.59 -16.72
C LYS A 138 -10.42 -6.16 -15.64
N VAL A 139 -9.90 -6.13 -14.43
CA VAL A 139 -10.58 -6.44 -13.17
C VAL A 139 -10.40 -5.22 -12.27
N TYR A 140 -11.27 -5.02 -11.32
CA TYR A 140 -11.25 -3.82 -10.50
C TYR A 140 -11.35 -4.16 -9.01
N LEU A 141 -10.90 -3.24 -8.17
CA LEU A 141 -11.05 -3.37 -6.72
C LEU A 141 -12.50 -3.65 -6.31
N SER A 142 -13.46 -3.06 -7.02
CA SER A 142 -14.90 -3.32 -6.79
C SER A 142 -15.29 -4.78 -6.93
N ASP A 143 -14.68 -5.51 -7.85
CA ASP A 143 -14.95 -6.94 -8.08
C ASP A 143 -14.36 -7.76 -6.95
N LEU A 144 -13.13 -7.44 -6.55
CA LEU A 144 -12.47 -8.08 -5.42
C LEU A 144 -13.22 -7.86 -4.09
N LEU A 145 -13.70 -6.63 -3.82
CA LEU A 145 -14.44 -6.34 -2.59
C LEU A 145 -15.73 -7.17 -2.50
N ARG A 146 -16.46 -7.33 -3.61
CA ARG A 146 -17.65 -8.18 -3.66
C ARG A 146 -17.32 -9.64 -3.38
N GLU A 147 -16.23 -10.16 -3.94
CA GLU A 147 -15.78 -11.54 -3.67
C GLU A 147 -15.38 -11.72 -2.21
N LEU A 148 -14.57 -10.81 -1.64
CA LEU A 148 -14.17 -10.87 -0.23
C LEU A 148 -15.38 -10.80 0.71
N ASN A 149 -16.42 -10.04 0.35
CA ASN A 149 -17.65 -9.91 1.12
C ASN A 149 -18.41 -11.24 1.26
N THR A 150 -18.15 -12.23 0.39
CA THR A 150 -18.79 -13.56 0.45
C THR A 150 -18.18 -14.50 1.51
N ILE A 151 -17.06 -14.15 2.13
CA ILE A 151 -16.41 -15.02 3.14
C ILE A 151 -17.11 -14.86 4.47
N ASP A 152 -17.91 -15.85 4.89
CA ASP A 152 -18.76 -15.76 6.08
C ASP A 152 -17.98 -15.43 7.36
N ALA A 153 -16.82 -16.05 7.55
CA ALA A 153 -16.02 -15.89 8.76
C ALA A 153 -15.32 -14.52 8.88
N ILE A 154 -15.24 -13.75 7.80
CA ILE A 154 -14.74 -12.36 7.82
C ILE A 154 -15.89 -11.43 8.16
N GLU A 155 -15.69 -10.56 9.15
CA GLU A 155 -16.65 -9.58 9.63
C GLU A 155 -16.34 -8.17 9.10
N TRP A 156 -15.05 -7.85 8.93
CA TRP A 156 -14.61 -6.51 8.51
C TRP A 156 -13.59 -6.58 7.38
N ILE A 157 -13.79 -5.73 6.38
CA ILE A 157 -12.88 -5.50 5.25
C ILE A 157 -12.53 -4.02 5.24
N ARG A 158 -11.28 -3.69 5.54
CA ARG A 158 -10.81 -2.31 5.60
C ARG A 158 -9.89 -2.00 4.43
N VAL A 159 -10.23 -0.96 3.65
CA VAL A 159 -9.45 -0.53 2.48
C VAL A 159 -8.47 0.56 2.89
N HIS A 160 -7.20 0.37 2.54
CA HIS A 160 -6.12 1.32 2.75
C HIS A 160 -5.54 1.82 1.43
N TYR A 161 -4.92 3.00 1.43
CA TYR A 161 -4.13 3.57 0.32
C TYR A 161 -4.91 3.75 -0.98
N ALA A 162 -6.07 4.42 -0.90
CA ALA A 162 -6.83 4.82 -2.07
C ALA A 162 -6.25 6.09 -2.71
N HIS A 163 -5.88 6.03 -3.98
CA HIS A 163 -5.44 7.24 -4.70
C HIS A 163 -6.65 8.04 -5.17
N PRO A 164 -6.77 9.35 -4.83
CA PRO A 164 -7.99 10.11 -5.12
C PRO A 164 -8.32 10.19 -6.62
N ALA A 165 -7.31 10.28 -7.51
CA ALA A 165 -7.55 10.33 -8.95
C ALA A 165 -8.12 9.02 -9.52
N HIS A 166 -7.83 7.88 -8.87
CA HIS A 166 -8.24 6.54 -9.32
C HIS A 166 -9.52 6.03 -8.66
N LEU A 167 -10.04 6.75 -7.67
CA LEU A 167 -11.24 6.37 -6.93
C LEU A 167 -12.49 6.55 -7.80
N ALA A 168 -12.77 5.54 -8.61
CA ALA A 168 -13.91 5.52 -9.53
C ALA A 168 -15.23 5.27 -8.78
N GLN A 169 -16.36 5.74 -9.36
CA GLN A 169 -17.70 5.58 -8.79
C GLN A 169 -18.05 4.12 -8.47
N ARG A 170 -17.62 3.16 -9.30
CA ARG A 170 -17.84 1.72 -9.05
C ARG A 170 -17.19 1.21 -7.77
N ILE A 171 -16.02 1.80 -7.37
CA ILE A 171 -15.35 1.43 -6.12
C ILE A 171 -16.15 1.98 -4.94
N ILE A 172 -16.56 3.26 -5.00
CA ILE A 172 -17.39 3.88 -3.97
C ILE A 172 -18.69 3.10 -3.79
N GLN A 173 -19.33 2.69 -4.89
CA GLN A 173 -20.57 1.90 -4.85
C GLN A 173 -20.32 0.51 -4.22
N ALA A 174 -19.24 -0.18 -4.60
CA ALA A 174 -18.93 -1.47 -4.01
C ALA A 174 -18.63 -1.36 -2.51
N MET A 175 -17.96 -0.29 -2.08
CA MET A 175 -17.73 -0.04 -0.64
C MET A 175 -19.03 0.20 0.11
N ALA A 176 -20.00 0.89 -0.50
CA ALA A 176 -21.31 1.14 0.11
C ALA A 176 -22.24 -0.09 0.12
N ASP A 177 -22.17 -0.94 -0.93
CA ASP A 177 -23.03 -2.11 -1.09
C ASP A 177 -22.56 -3.32 -0.27
N CYS A 178 -21.27 -3.43 0.02
CA CYS A 178 -20.68 -4.55 0.74
C CYS A 178 -20.76 -4.31 2.26
N ASP A 179 -21.61 -5.02 2.95
CA ASP A 179 -21.92 -4.85 4.38
C ASP A 179 -20.72 -5.08 5.32
N LYS A 180 -19.74 -5.89 4.90
CA LYS A 180 -18.50 -6.14 5.65
C LYS A 180 -17.41 -5.08 5.37
N VAL A 181 -17.56 -4.25 4.34
CA VAL A 181 -16.61 -3.17 4.08
C VAL A 181 -16.81 -2.06 5.11
N CYS A 182 -15.77 -1.79 5.87
CA CYS A 182 -15.80 -0.76 6.90
C CYS A 182 -16.15 0.61 6.32
N SER A 183 -16.97 1.39 7.03
CA SER A 183 -17.18 2.81 6.77
C SER A 183 -15.91 3.62 7.10
N TYR A 184 -14.81 3.29 6.43
CA TYR A 184 -13.48 3.86 6.60
C TYR A 184 -12.74 3.85 5.27
N LEU A 185 -12.02 4.93 4.98
CA LEU A 185 -11.10 4.99 3.85
C LEU A 185 -9.85 5.79 4.21
N ASP A 186 -8.68 5.24 3.89
CA ASP A 186 -7.41 5.96 3.90
C ASP A 186 -7.11 6.46 2.49
N MET A 187 -7.24 7.78 2.29
CA MET A 187 -7.09 8.44 0.99
C MET A 187 -6.09 9.61 1.12
N PRO A 188 -4.78 9.34 0.95
CA PRO A 188 -3.75 10.37 1.01
C PRO A 188 -3.89 11.38 -0.14
N ILE A 189 -4.33 12.60 0.15
CA ILE A 189 -4.45 13.66 -0.86
C ILE A 189 -3.12 14.38 -1.11
N GLN A 190 -2.22 14.38 -0.13
CA GLN A 190 -0.89 14.98 -0.09
C GLN A 190 -0.90 16.50 0.02
N HIS A 191 -1.69 17.21 -0.77
CA HIS A 191 -1.89 18.66 -0.73
C HIS A 191 -3.28 19.05 -1.26
N ALA A 192 -3.65 20.35 -1.19
CA ALA A 192 -4.90 20.87 -1.72
C ALA A 192 -4.73 22.09 -2.66
N SER A 193 -3.53 22.65 -2.79
CA SER A 193 -3.24 23.69 -3.79
C SER A 193 -2.96 23.05 -5.15
N ASP A 194 -3.64 23.50 -6.21
CA ASP A 194 -3.50 22.95 -7.56
C ASP A 194 -2.07 23.07 -8.12
N PRO A 195 -1.33 24.20 -7.97
CA PRO A 195 0.07 24.26 -8.36
C PRO A 195 0.94 23.17 -7.73
N ILE A 196 0.75 22.91 -6.43
CA ILE A 196 1.51 21.88 -5.70
C ILE A 196 1.07 20.48 -6.10
N LEU A 197 -0.23 20.22 -6.22
CA LEU A 197 -0.76 18.94 -6.71
C LEU A 197 -0.25 18.59 -8.11
N ASN A 198 -0.17 19.58 -9.00
CA ASN A 198 0.39 19.42 -10.34
C ASN A 198 1.90 19.14 -10.30
N SER A 199 2.66 19.87 -9.48
CA SER A 199 4.09 19.63 -9.27
C SER A 199 4.36 18.25 -8.66
N MET A 200 3.50 17.80 -7.74
CA MET A 200 3.50 16.44 -7.17
C MET A 200 3.03 15.36 -8.15
N ARG A 201 2.50 15.71 -9.31
CA ARG A 201 1.93 14.81 -10.34
C ARG A 201 0.80 13.94 -9.76
N ARG A 202 -0.13 14.56 -9.02
CA ARG A 202 -1.23 13.82 -8.38
C ARG A 202 -2.41 13.51 -9.32
N GLY A 203 -2.43 14.06 -10.53
CA GLY A 203 -3.45 13.75 -11.55
C GLY A 203 -4.86 14.25 -11.23
N LEU A 204 -5.06 14.93 -10.09
CA LEU A 204 -6.34 15.47 -9.67
C LEU A 204 -6.10 16.76 -8.87
N GLY A 205 -6.84 17.82 -9.18
CA GLY A 205 -6.81 19.10 -8.46
C GLY A 205 -7.76 19.12 -7.26
N GLN A 206 -7.76 20.27 -6.55
CA GLN A 206 -8.54 20.49 -5.33
C GLN A 206 -10.04 20.17 -5.51
N GLU A 207 -10.66 20.69 -6.58
CA GLU A 207 -12.08 20.49 -6.85
C GLU A 207 -12.41 19.02 -7.12
N GLY A 208 -11.53 18.32 -7.85
CA GLY A 208 -11.69 16.89 -8.08
C GLY A 208 -11.59 16.07 -6.78
N ILE A 209 -10.69 16.45 -5.87
CA ILE A 209 -10.58 15.83 -4.54
C ILE A 209 -11.85 16.08 -3.73
N ARG A 210 -12.38 17.31 -3.74
CA ARG A 210 -13.63 17.69 -3.06
C ARG A 210 -14.81 16.86 -3.60
N ASP A 211 -14.95 16.72 -4.91
CA ASP A 211 -15.96 15.87 -5.55
C ASP A 211 -15.88 14.41 -5.10
N ARG A 212 -14.67 13.82 -5.05
CA ARG A 212 -14.50 12.44 -4.56
C ARG A 212 -14.92 12.27 -3.10
N ILE A 213 -14.54 13.22 -2.24
CA ILE A 213 -14.93 13.21 -0.82
C ILE A 213 -16.45 13.36 -0.67
N HIS A 214 -17.05 14.26 -1.44
CA HIS A 214 -18.50 14.45 -1.43
C HIS A 214 -19.26 13.17 -1.82
N ARG A 215 -18.85 12.53 -2.91
CA ARG A 215 -19.44 11.25 -3.34
C ARG A 215 -19.30 10.15 -2.32
N LEU A 216 -18.10 10.04 -1.68
CA LEU A 216 -17.86 9.08 -0.62
C LEU A 216 -18.80 9.30 0.57
N LYS A 217 -18.87 10.54 1.09
CA LYS A 217 -19.72 10.88 2.24
C LYS A 217 -21.21 10.72 1.91
N THR A 218 -21.61 10.94 0.66
CA THR A 218 -22.99 10.72 0.20
C THR A 218 -23.35 9.24 0.13
N ALA A 219 -22.45 8.40 -0.40
CA ALA A 219 -22.68 6.97 -0.54
C ALA A 219 -22.54 6.22 0.80
N MET A 220 -21.72 6.72 1.69
CA MET A 220 -21.41 6.12 2.99
C MET A 220 -21.56 7.16 4.12
N PRO A 221 -22.78 7.44 4.59
CA PRO A 221 -22.99 8.34 5.72
C PRO A 221 -22.26 7.82 6.97
N GLY A 222 -21.47 8.70 7.62
CA GLY A 222 -20.64 8.30 8.78
C GLY A 222 -19.29 7.71 8.40
N LEU A 223 -18.85 7.82 7.14
CA LEU A 223 -17.51 7.42 6.71
C LEU A 223 -16.43 8.14 7.52
N ALA A 224 -15.56 7.37 8.16
CA ALA A 224 -14.32 7.87 8.76
C ALA A 224 -13.25 8.00 7.66
N LEU A 225 -12.87 9.23 7.34
CA LEU A 225 -11.89 9.55 6.29
C LEU A 225 -10.54 9.88 6.91
N ARG A 226 -9.53 9.04 6.60
CA ARG A 226 -8.13 9.30 6.92
C ARG A 226 -7.43 9.90 5.71
N THR A 227 -6.53 10.86 5.93
CA THR A 227 -5.65 11.40 4.89
C THR A 227 -4.23 11.60 5.39
N THR A 228 -3.32 11.83 4.44
CA THR A 228 -1.94 12.21 4.68
C THR A 228 -1.60 13.42 3.84
N LEU A 229 -0.87 14.37 4.43
CA LEU A 229 -0.42 15.62 3.81
C LEU A 229 1.09 15.72 3.85
N ILE A 230 1.65 16.46 2.88
CA ILE A 230 3.04 16.89 2.85
C ILE A 230 3.05 18.42 2.85
N VAL A 231 3.81 19.02 3.76
CA VAL A 231 4.03 20.47 3.86
C VAL A 231 5.51 20.79 3.66
N GLY A 232 5.84 21.98 3.21
CA GLY A 232 7.21 22.38 2.87
C GLY A 232 7.70 21.77 1.55
N TYR A 233 6.80 21.35 0.68
CA TYR A 233 7.16 20.81 -0.63
C TYR A 233 7.84 21.88 -1.49
N PRO A 234 8.89 21.55 -2.28
CA PRO A 234 9.61 22.53 -3.11
C PRO A 234 8.68 23.36 -4.00
N GLY A 235 8.72 24.68 -3.82
CA GLY A 235 7.87 25.63 -4.51
C GLY A 235 6.55 25.96 -3.79
N GLU A 236 6.27 25.36 -2.63
CA GLU A 236 5.13 25.73 -1.81
C GLU A 236 5.28 27.15 -1.28
N THR A 237 4.27 27.97 -1.50
CA THR A 237 4.18 29.34 -0.98
C THR A 237 3.26 29.42 0.24
N GLU A 238 3.32 30.53 0.97
CA GLU A 238 2.39 30.80 2.07
C GLU A 238 0.92 30.73 1.61
N ASN A 239 0.63 31.16 0.39
CA ASN A 239 -0.70 31.07 -0.18
C ASN A 239 -1.13 29.60 -0.42
N ASP A 240 -0.23 28.75 -0.87
CA ASP A 240 -0.50 27.32 -1.09
C ASP A 240 -0.77 26.61 0.25
N TYR A 241 0.03 26.93 1.27
CA TYR A 241 -0.18 26.45 2.64
C TYR A 241 -1.53 26.89 3.22
N ASN A 242 -1.91 28.16 3.04
CA ASN A 242 -3.19 28.66 3.51
C ASN A 242 -4.36 27.97 2.80
N GLN A 243 -4.27 27.70 1.49
CA GLN A 243 -5.27 26.92 0.76
C GLN A 243 -5.39 25.48 1.31
N LEU A 244 -4.25 24.84 1.66
CA LEU A 244 -4.25 23.52 2.27
C LEU A 244 -4.95 23.55 3.64
N ARG A 245 -4.60 24.52 4.50
CA ARG A 245 -5.22 24.70 5.82
C ARG A 245 -6.74 24.90 5.72
N ASP A 246 -7.17 25.81 4.85
CA ASP A 246 -8.58 26.12 4.66
C ASP A 246 -9.36 24.90 4.14
N PHE A 247 -8.75 24.13 3.26
CA PHE A 247 -9.33 22.87 2.78
C PHE A 247 -9.46 21.82 3.90
N VAL A 248 -8.48 21.70 4.78
CA VAL A 248 -8.55 20.79 5.93
C VAL A 248 -9.66 21.22 6.90
N GLU A 249 -9.81 22.50 7.14
CA GLU A 249 -10.88 23.07 7.97
C GLU A 249 -12.28 22.86 7.37
N GLU A 250 -12.39 22.95 6.05
CA GLU A 250 -13.63 22.68 5.29
C GLU A 250 -14.03 21.20 5.36
N ILE A 251 -13.10 20.31 5.02
CA ILE A 251 -13.38 18.86 4.84
C ILE A 251 -13.56 18.15 6.18
N ARG A 252 -12.80 18.54 7.21
CA ARG A 252 -12.80 17.92 8.54
C ARG A 252 -12.54 16.43 8.49
N PHE A 253 -11.30 16.07 8.13
CA PHE A 253 -10.86 14.67 8.13
C PHE A 253 -10.89 14.10 9.55
N ASP A 254 -11.33 12.85 9.69
CA ASP A 254 -11.38 12.16 10.98
C ASP A 254 -9.98 11.79 11.50
N ARG A 255 -9.06 11.53 10.58
CA ARG A 255 -7.65 11.23 10.85
C ARG A 255 -6.76 11.95 9.85
N LEU A 256 -5.73 12.61 10.36
CA LEU A 256 -4.80 13.39 9.56
C LEU A 256 -3.36 13.08 9.98
N GLY A 257 -2.53 12.64 9.03
CA GLY A 257 -1.08 12.58 9.15
C GLY A 257 -0.43 13.70 8.37
N ILE A 258 0.60 14.36 8.92
CA ILE A 258 1.36 15.40 8.25
C ILE A 258 2.83 15.02 8.24
N PHE A 259 3.46 15.15 7.08
CA PHE A 259 4.91 15.01 6.90
C PHE A 259 5.49 16.34 6.42
N THR A 260 6.62 16.70 6.96
CA THR A 260 7.46 17.78 6.42
C THR A 260 8.36 17.21 5.33
N TYR A 261 8.51 17.95 4.25
CA TYR A 261 9.36 17.54 3.12
C TYR A 261 10.83 17.82 3.41
#